data_a74b524b599f3920a1577717f68bdc6d
#
_entry.id   a74b524b599f3920a1577717f68bdc6d
#
_cell.length_a   1.000
_cell.length_b   1.000
_cell.length_c   1.000
_cell.angle_alpha   90.00
_cell.angle_beta   90.00
_cell.angle_gamma   90.00
#
_symmetry.space_group_name_H-M   'P 1'
#
loop_
_entity.id
_entity.type
_entity.pdbx_description
1 polymer ?
#
loop_
_entity_poly.entity_id
_entity_poly.type
_entity_poly.pdbx_seq_one_letter_code
_entity_poly.pdbx_strand_id
1 'polypeptide(L)'
;MVDYLKRKQVLFMGKIINLGHASFLLKGNNYDIVVDPYRDDSVPNLTFPKGLVVDAVFCSHDHYDHDAAELVKIKSDAMLIRPVEAVVPHDRDRGTKRGMNTIRMFDIDGFKVVHLGDTGCIPHPADIQKFANCDVLLAPINGFFTINPSELKAICNMLNPRIVIPMHYYIKENKTGYPDDHMFEKFQELFPNIEYIDKELDLEEYKDYKGALVFKNCVQ
;
A
#
# COMPACT_ATOMS: atom_id res chain seq x y z
N MET A 1 7.66 31.97 -40.16
CA MET A 1 8.06 30.60 -39.87
C MET A 1 8.24 30.55 -38.37
N VAL A 2 7.15 30.22 -37.66
CA VAL A 2 7.08 30.28 -36.21
C VAL A 2 7.39 28.87 -35.70
N ASP A 3 8.55 28.78 -35.06
CA ASP A 3 9.06 27.53 -34.48
C ASP A 3 8.24 27.22 -33.25
N TYR A 4 7.28 26.30 -33.37
CA TYR A 4 6.54 25.72 -32.26
C TYR A 4 7.48 24.79 -31.47
N LEU A 5 8.21 25.37 -30.53
CA LEU A 5 8.91 24.63 -29.50
C LEU A 5 7.88 23.78 -28.75
N LYS A 6 7.77 22.53 -29.15
CA LYS A 6 7.14 21.45 -28.31
C LYS A 6 7.92 21.40 -26.98
N ARG A 7 7.44 22.13 -25.97
CA ARG A 7 7.79 21.81 -24.59
C ARG A 7 7.30 20.37 -24.40
N LYS A 8 8.24 19.42 -24.33
CA LYS A 8 7.97 18.15 -23.70
C LYS A 8 7.53 18.51 -22.27
N GLN A 9 6.24 18.53 -22.04
CA GLN A 9 5.70 18.45 -20.69
C GLN A 9 6.23 17.12 -20.16
N VAL A 10 7.16 17.19 -19.23
CA VAL A 10 7.55 16.01 -18.46
C VAL A 10 6.29 15.66 -17.68
N LEU A 11 5.51 14.73 -18.19
CA LEU A 11 4.40 14.15 -17.49
C LEU A 11 5.02 13.50 -16.25
N PHE A 12 4.76 14.08 -15.11
CA PHE A 12 5.10 13.47 -13.83
C PHE A 12 4.22 12.24 -13.74
N MET A 13 4.82 11.06 -13.78
CA MET A 13 4.07 9.82 -13.79
C MET A 13 3.77 9.42 -12.33
N GLY A 14 2.67 8.73 -12.11
CA GLY A 14 2.25 8.29 -10.80
C GLY A 14 3.32 7.49 -10.06
N LYS A 15 3.48 7.73 -8.76
CA LYS A 15 4.50 7.09 -7.93
C LYS A 15 3.91 6.52 -6.65
N ILE A 16 4.51 5.43 -6.17
CA ILE A 16 4.27 4.87 -4.83
C ILE A 16 5.56 5.01 -4.04
N ILE A 17 5.49 5.70 -2.90
CA ILE A 17 6.62 5.92 -2.01
C ILE A 17 6.36 5.20 -0.70
N ASN A 18 7.28 4.32 -0.31
CA ASN A 18 7.19 3.58 0.94
C ASN A 18 7.52 4.48 2.13
N LEU A 19 6.59 4.67 3.03
CA LEU A 19 6.78 5.42 4.28
C LEU A 19 7.07 4.50 5.48
N GLY A 20 7.09 3.18 5.25
CA GLY A 20 7.30 2.16 6.28
C GLY A 20 6.03 1.48 6.73
N HIS A 21 6.16 0.24 7.26
CA HIS A 21 5.07 -0.59 7.73
C HIS A 21 4.01 -0.87 6.66
N ALA A 22 2.81 -0.32 6.83
CA ALA A 22 1.73 -0.36 5.84
C ALA A 22 1.45 1.03 5.23
N SER A 23 2.32 2.02 5.50
CA SER A 23 2.11 3.40 5.10
C SER A 23 2.75 3.71 3.75
N PHE A 24 1.99 4.37 2.88
CA PHE A 24 2.45 4.78 1.55
C PHE A 24 2.00 6.20 1.21
N LEU A 25 2.87 6.93 0.51
CA LEU A 25 2.51 8.14 -0.20
C LEU A 25 2.29 7.78 -1.68
N LEU A 26 1.05 7.93 -2.14
CA LEU A 26 0.66 7.76 -3.53
C LEU A 26 0.66 9.14 -4.18
N LYS A 27 1.54 9.37 -5.14
CA LYS A 27 1.70 10.66 -5.83
C LYS A 27 1.21 10.57 -7.26
N GLY A 28 0.34 11.48 -7.64
CA GLY A 28 -0.13 11.63 -9.00
C GLY A 28 0.02 13.06 -9.52
N ASN A 29 -0.31 13.28 -10.79
CA ASN A 29 -0.32 14.62 -11.38
C ASN A 29 -1.40 15.54 -10.79
N ASN A 30 -2.52 14.96 -10.36
CA ASN A 30 -3.69 15.71 -9.91
C ASN A 30 -3.77 15.79 -8.39
N TYR A 31 -3.31 14.77 -7.66
CA TYR A 31 -3.39 14.70 -6.21
C TYR A 31 -2.36 13.76 -5.61
N ASP A 32 -2.02 14.02 -4.37
CA ASP A 32 -1.19 13.18 -3.53
C ASP A 32 -2.01 12.64 -2.35
N ILE A 33 -1.80 11.39 -1.97
CA ILE A 33 -2.51 10.74 -0.86
C ILE A 33 -1.52 10.04 0.06
N VAL A 34 -1.72 10.15 1.37
CA VAL A 34 -1.09 9.25 2.34
C VAL A 34 -2.12 8.21 2.77
N VAL A 35 -1.69 6.95 2.79
CA VAL A 35 -2.48 5.83 3.31
C VAL A 35 -1.80 5.28 4.56
N ASP A 36 -2.59 4.99 5.59
CA ASP A 36 -2.21 4.39 6.86
C ASP A 36 -0.97 5.01 7.53
N PRO A 37 -0.98 6.33 7.82
CA PRO A 37 0.09 6.94 8.64
C PRO A 37 0.08 6.35 10.05
N TYR A 38 1.27 6.14 10.62
CA TYR A 38 1.44 5.52 11.93
C TYR A 38 2.08 6.50 12.93
N ARG A 39 1.77 6.34 14.23
CA ARG A 39 2.41 7.13 15.30
C ARG A 39 3.83 6.68 15.53
N ASP A 40 4.70 7.63 15.86
CA ASP A 40 6.03 7.31 16.37
C ASP A 40 5.87 6.32 17.55
N ASP A 41 6.76 5.35 17.64
CA ASP A 41 6.77 4.27 18.65
C ASP A 41 5.62 3.23 18.52
N SER A 42 4.68 3.38 17.60
CA SER A 42 3.64 2.36 17.37
C SER A 42 4.17 1.15 16.60
N VAL A 43 5.18 1.35 15.76
CA VAL A 43 5.87 0.29 15.01
C VAL A 43 7.33 0.22 15.42
N PRO A 44 7.83 -0.92 15.89
CA PRO A 44 9.23 -1.03 16.36
C PRO A 44 10.24 -0.55 15.33
N ASN A 45 11.14 0.34 15.76
CA ASN A 45 12.23 0.94 14.98
C ASN A 45 11.79 1.71 13.71
N LEU A 46 10.55 2.23 13.70
CA LEU A 46 10.09 3.17 12.68
C LEU A 46 9.69 4.51 13.31
N THR A 47 9.99 5.57 12.57
CA THR A 47 9.51 6.94 12.83
C THR A 47 8.80 7.46 11.59
N PHE A 48 7.63 8.05 11.75
CA PHE A 48 6.87 8.55 10.62
C PHE A 48 7.51 9.81 10.01
N PRO A 49 7.61 9.92 8.68
CA PRO A 49 8.19 11.09 8.01
C PRO A 49 7.43 12.37 8.34
N LYS A 50 8.16 13.45 8.65
CA LYS A 50 7.57 14.74 8.99
C LYS A 50 7.43 15.65 7.77
N GLY A 51 6.49 16.60 7.87
CA GLY A 51 6.32 17.66 6.88
C GLY A 51 5.60 17.25 5.60
N LEU A 52 4.93 16.10 5.59
CA LEU A 52 4.10 15.69 4.45
C LEU A 52 2.90 16.63 4.30
N VAL A 53 2.65 17.07 3.06
CA VAL A 53 1.52 17.92 2.69
C VAL A 53 0.84 17.31 1.46
N VAL A 54 -0.41 16.86 1.61
CA VAL A 54 -1.13 16.06 0.62
C VAL A 54 -2.56 16.55 0.42
N ASP A 55 -3.28 15.98 -0.55
CA ASP A 55 -4.69 16.28 -0.78
C ASP A 55 -5.61 15.50 0.16
N ALA A 56 -5.25 14.26 0.52
CA ALA A 56 -6.03 13.44 1.43
C ALA A 56 -5.19 12.44 2.23
N VAL A 57 -5.71 12.04 3.38
CA VAL A 57 -5.21 10.92 4.19
C VAL A 57 -6.33 9.90 4.35
N PHE A 58 -6.01 8.63 4.17
CA PHE A 58 -6.93 7.52 4.35
C PHE A 58 -6.35 6.51 5.33
N CYS A 59 -7.08 6.26 6.41
CA CYS A 59 -6.75 5.22 7.39
C CYS A 59 -7.63 4.00 7.13
N SER A 60 -7.05 2.82 7.06
CA SER A 60 -7.79 1.58 6.82
C SER A 60 -8.65 1.18 8.01
N HIS A 61 -8.17 1.47 9.23
CA HIS A 61 -8.84 1.22 10.51
C HIS A 61 -8.20 2.08 11.62
N ASP A 62 -8.71 1.99 12.86
CA ASP A 62 -8.38 2.85 13.99
C ASP A 62 -7.33 2.26 14.97
N HIS A 63 -6.30 1.60 14.45
CA HIS A 63 -5.15 1.19 15.26
C HIS A 63 -4.00 2.19 15.16
N TYR A 64 -3.22 2.37 16.23
CA TYR A 64 -2.14 3.38 16.37
C TYR A 64 -1.06 3.31 15.28
N ASP A 65 -0.87 2.14 14.68
CA ASP A 65 0.04 1.89 13.59
C ASP A 65 -0.58 2.15 12.19
N HIS A 66 -1.83 2.70 12.12
CA HIS A 66 -2.53 3.01 10.88
C HIS A 66 -3.35 4.31 10.89
N ASP A 67 -3.57 4.96 12.04
CA ASP A 67 -4.57 6.03 12.19
C ASP A 67 -4.03 7.43 12.52
N ALA A 68 -2.74 7.68 12.30
CA ALA A 68 -2.09 8.95 12.65
C ALA A 68 -2.29 10.07 11.62
N ALA A 69 -3.52 10.26 11.12
CA ALA A 69 -3.83 11.27 10.10
C ALA A 69 -3.43 12.70 10.52
N GLU A 70 -3.41 12.99 11.82
CA GLU A 70 -3.00 14.29 12.39
C GLU A 70 -1.53 14.64 12.14
N LEU A 71 -0.68 13.68 11.80
CA LEU A 71 0.73 13.92 11.47
C LEU A 71 0.94 14.46 10.04
N VAL A 72 -0.11 14.40 9.21
CA VAL A 72 -0.06 14.79 7.80
C VAL A 72 -0.88 16.05 7.58
N LYS A 73 -0.28 17.05 6.94
CA LYS A 73 -0.99 18.31 6.62
C LYS A 73 -1.78 18.17 5.33
N ILE A 74 -3.03 18.58 5.35
CA ILE A 74 -3.87 18.68 4.15
C ILE A 74 -3.63 20.02 3.45
N LYS A 75 -3.51 20.02 2.12
CA LYS A 75 -3.42 21.22 1.27
C LYS A 75 -4.66 22.09 1.47
N SER A 76 -4.53 23.43 1.40
CA SER A 76 -5.65 24.36 1.52
C SER A 76 -6.64 24.29 0.37
N ASP A 77 -6.17 23.84 -0.79
CA ASP A 77 -6.89 23.65 -2.05
C ASP A 77 -7.05 22.17 -2.42
N ALA A 78 -7.03 21.30 -1.40
CA ALA A 78 -7.09 19.86 -1.55
C ALA A 78 -8.32 19.39 -2.36
N MET A 79 -8.10 18.44 -3.24
CA MET A 79 -9.16 17.82 -4.03
C MET A 79 -9.95 16.79 -3.22
N LEU A 80 -11.25 16.68 -3.51
CA LEU A 80 -12.07 15.61 -2.95
C LEU A 80 -11.80 14.30 -3.70
N ILE A 81 -11.19 13.34 -3.02
CA ILE A 81 -10.84 12.03 -3.57
C ILE A 81 -11.84 10.99 -3.04
N ARG A 82 -12.36 10.16 -3.94
CA ARG A 82 -13.31 9.09 -3.60
C ARG A 82 -12.79 7.75 -4.12
N PRO A 83 -12.10 6.97 -3.27
CA PRO A 83 -11.65 5.63 -3.64
C PRO A 83 -12.82 4.65 -3.76
N VAL A 84 -12.58 3.53 -4.45
CA VAL A 84 -13.48 2.37 -4.37
C VAL A 84 -13.13 1.61 -3.08
N GLU A 85 -14.13 1.28 -2.26
CA GLU A 85 -13.93 0.73 -0.92
C GLU A 85 -14.64 -0.60 -0.71
N ALA A 86 -14.08 -1.46 0.15
CA ALA A 86 -14.73 -2.61 0.75
C ALA A 86 -14.35 -2.74 2.22
N VAL A 87 -15.33 -2.97 3.07
CA VAL A 87 -15.11 -3.22 4.50
C VAL A 87 -15.04 -4.72 4.73
N VAL A 88 -13.95 -5.19 5.34
CA VAL A 88 -13.67 -6.61 5.60
C VAL A 88 -13.21 -6.81 7.05
N PRO A 89 -13.30 -8.03 7.61
CA PRO A 89 -12.79 -8.28 8.96
C PRO A 89 -11.27 -8.10 9.07
N HIS A 90 -10.82 -7.49 10.20
CA HIS A 90 -9.41 -7.44 10.58
C HIS A 90 -8.97 -8.67 11.38
N ASP A 91 -9.81 -9.69 11.48
CA ASP A 91 -9.49 -10.95 12.15
C ASP A 91 -10.29 -12.11 11.56
N ARG A 92 -9.94 -13.34 11.98
CA ARG A 92 -10.65 -14.57 11.55
C ARG A 92 -11.99 -14.80 12.25
N ASP A 93 -12.30 -13.97 13.25
CA ASP A 93 -13.52 -14.03 14.04
C ASP A 93 -14.56 -12.98 13.59
N ARG A 94 -14.56 -12.64 12.33
CA ARG A 94 -15.49 -11.67 11.69
C ARG A 94 -15.40 -10.25 12.27
N GLY A 95 -14.20 -9.82 12.65
CA GLY A 95 -13.96 -8.50 13.21
C GLY A 95 -14.33 -8.34 14.69
N THR A 96 -14.67 -9.41 15.39
CA THR A 96 -15.09 -9.30 16.80
C THR A 96 -13.95 -9.01 17.76
N LYS A 97 -12.71 -9.28 17.39
CA LYS A 97 -11.52 -9.07 18.21
C LYS A 97 -10.76 -7.80 17.87
N ARG A 98 -10.62 -7.49 16.58
CA ARG A 98 -9.80 -6.39 16.08
C ARG A 98 -10.58 -5.36 15.27
N GLY A 99 -11.90 -5.54 15.13
CA GLY A 99 -12.72 -4.64 14.34
C GLY A 99 -12.71 -4.94 12.84
N MET A 100 -13.05 -3.92 12.09
CA MET A 100 -13.16 -3.97 10.63
C MET A 100 -12.04 -3.16 10.00
N ASN A 101 -11.62 -3.57 8.83
CA ASN A 101 -10.61 -2.95 8.00
C ASN A 101 -11.21 -2.54 6.66
N THR A 102 -10.78 -1.42 6.10
CA THR A 102 -11.26 -0.91 4.80
C THR A 102 -10.20 -1.08 3.73
N ILE A 103 -10.47 -1.95 2.76
CA ILE A 103 -9.70 -2.07 1.52
C ILE A 103 -10.05 -0.89 0.62
N ARG A 104 -9.04 -0.26 -0.01
CA ARG A 104 -9.24 0.88 -0.90
C ARG A 104 -8.51 0.70 -2.22
N MET A 105 -9.17 1.12 -3.30
CA MET A 105 -8.54 1.26 -4.61
C MET A 105 -8.54 2.72 -5.03
N PHE A 106 -7.37 3.21 -5.37
CA PHE A 106 -7.10 4.55 -5.87
C PHE A 106 -6.73 4.50 -7.35
N ASP A 107 -7.11 5.53 -8.11
CA ASP A 107 -6.64 5.74 -9.48
C ASP A 107 -5.51 6.77 -9.45
N ILE A 108 -4.29 6.34 -9.66
CA ILE A 108 -3.11 7.22 -9.70
C ILE A 108 -2.64 7.35 -11.15
N ASP A 109 -3.06 8.41 -11.81
CA ASP A 109 -2.75 8.69 -13.22
C ASP A 109 -3.10 7.53 -14.17
N GLY A 110 -4.25 6.86 -13.92
CA GLY A 110 -4.75 5.72 -14.70
C GLY A 110 -4.29 4.35 -14.19
N PHE A 111 -3.39 4.30 -13.19
CA PHE A 111 -3.00 3.06 -12.53
C PHE A 111 -3.89 2.77 -11.32
N LYS A 112 -4.47 1.58 -11.27
CA LYS A 112 -5.30 1.10 -10.16
C LYS A 112 -4.42 0.55 -9.05
N VAL A 113 -4.28 1.29 -7.96
CA VAL A 113 -3.52 0.91 -6.77
C VAL A 113 -4.48 0.48 -5.68
N VAL A 114 -4.40 -0.78 -5.26
CA VAL A 114 -5.22 -1.34 -4.17
C VAL A 114 -4.38 -1.48 -2.92
N HIS A 115 -4.88 -0.96 -1.79
CA HIS A 115 -4.32 -1.11 -0.46
C HIS A 115 -5.24 -2.01 0.37
N LEU A 116 -4.73 -3.16 0.83
CA LEU A 116 -5.53 -4.12 1.58
C LEU A 116 -5.69 -3.77 3.06
N GLY A 117 -4.95 -2.76 3.58
CA GLY A 117 -4.89 -2.49 5.02
C GLY A 117 -4.54 -3.76 5.80
N ASP A 118 -5.06 -3.89 7.00
CA ASP A 118 -4.87 -5.08 7.84
C ASP A 118 -5.98 -6.12 7.64
N THR A 119 -6.18 -6.53 6.39
CA THR A 119 -7.09 -7.65 6.08
C THR A 119 -6.69 -8.89 6.89
N GLY A 120 -7.57 -9.37 7.76
CA GLY A 120 -7.28 -10.43 8.73
C GLY A 120 -7.60 -11.85 8.27
N CYS A 121 -8.33 -12.01 7.18
CA CYS A 121 -8.68 -13.31 6.57
C CYS A 121 -8.94 -13.13 5.06
N ILE A 122 -9.06 -14.23 4.32
CA ILE A 122 -9.44 -14.16 2.91
C ILE A 122 -10.87 -13.60 2.82
N PRO A 123 -11.09 -12.42 2.18
CA PRO A 123 -12.41 -11.84 2.06
C PRO A 123 -13.31 -12.67 1.13
N HIS A 124 -14.62 -12.51 1.28
CA HIS A 124 -15.55 -13.14 0.35
C HIS A 124 -15.35 -12.57 -1.08
N PRO A 125 -15.33 -13.39 -2.13
CA PRO A 125 -15.08 -12.93 -3.50
C PRO A 125 -15.98 -11.78 -3.95
N ALA A 126 -17.26 -11.78 -3.57
CA ALA A 126 -18.20 -10.70 -3.90
C ALA A 126 -17.78 -9.32 -3.35
N ASP A 127 -17.06 -9.29 -2.21
CA ASP A 127 -16.64 -8.04 -1.58
C ASP A 127 -15.43 -7.43 -2.29
N ILE A 128 -14.55 -8.27 -2.86
CA ILE A 128 -13.26 -7.84 -3.43
C ILE A 128 -13.20 -7.91 -4.97
N GLN A 129 -14.17 -8.53 -5.66
CA GLN A 129 -14.15 -8.65 -7.12
C GLN A 129 -14.03 -7.30 -7.85
N LYS A 130 -14.53 -6.22 -7.26
CA LYS A 130 -14.40 -4.85 -7.80
C LYS A 130 -12.96 -4.33 -7.89
N PHE A 131 -12.01 -4.99 -7.22
CA PHE A 131 -10.57 -4.67 -7.25
C PHE A 131 -9.80 -5.56 -8.25
N ALA A 132 -10.48 -6.44 -9.00
CA ALA A 132 -9.84 -7.34 -9.95
C ALA A 132 -9.07 -6.59 -11.04
N ASN A 133 -7.98 -7.19 -11.50
CA ASN A 133 -7.07 -6.64 -12.51
C ASN A 133 -6.51 -5.27 -12.11
N CYS A 134 -6.21 -5.05 -10.83
CA CYS A 134 -5.48 -3.88 -10.39
C CYS A 134 -4.02 -3.93 -10.86
N ASP A 135 -3.43 -2.74 -11.04
CA ASP A 135 -2.03 -2.63 -11.43
C ASP A 135 -1.11 -2.97 -10.28
N VAL A 136 -1.39 -2.45 -9.09
CA VAL A 136 -0.60 -2.69 -7.89
C VAL A 136 -1.51 -3.12 -6.74
N LEU A 137 -1.09 -4.18 -6.04
CA LEU A 137 -1.71 -4.67 -4.81
C LEU A 137 -0.70 -4.51 -3.65
N LEU A 138 -0.96 -3.56 -2.75
CA LEU A 138 -0.24 -3.38 -1.49
C LEU A 138 -0.89 -4.30 -0.44
N ALA A 139 -0.17 -5.30 0.06
CA ALA A 139 -0.78 -6.40 0.80
C ALA A 139 0.03 -6.80 2.05
N PRO A 140 -0.61 -6.92 3.22
CA PRO A 140 0.06 -7.38 4.42
C PRO A 140 0.40 -8.87 4.33
N ILE A 141 1.50 -9.26 5.00
CA ILE A 141 1.94 -10.66 5.01
C ILE A 141 2.35 -11.18 6.40
N ASN A 142 2.12 -10.43 7.47
CA ASN A 142 2.57 -10.79 8.82
C ASN A 142 2.02 -12.14 9.32
N GLY A 143 0.77 -12.50 8.96
CA GLY A 143 0.18 -13.79 9.28
C GLY A 143 -0.37 -13.95 10.70
N PHE A 144 0.02 -13.08 11.63
CA PHE A 144 -0.49 -13.11 13.01
C PHE A 144 -1.66 -12.14 13.20
N PHE A 145 -1.47 -10.89 12.82
CA PHE A 145 -2.50 -9.85 12.87
C PHE A 145 -3.28 -9.72 11.55
N THR A 146 -2.68 -10.17 10.46
CA THR A 146 -3.18 -10.03 9.09
C THR A 146 -3.17 -11.38 8.38
N ILE A 147 -3.53 -11.39 7.10
CA ILE A 147 -3.33 -12.55 6.22
C ILE A 147 -1.85 -12.94 6.13
N ASN A 148 -1.60 -14.22 5.88
CA ASN A 148 -0.27 -14.77 5.61
C ASN A 148 -0.01 -14.86 4.09
N PRO A 149 1.22 -15.17 3.65
CA PRO A 149 1.57 -15.26 2.23
C PRO A 149 0.75 -16.27 1.41
N SER A 150 0.29 -17.38 2.01
CA SER A 150 -0.56 -18.35 1.32
C SER A 150 -1.98 -17.81 1.10
N GLU A 151 -2.52 -17.11 2.09
CA GLU A 151 -3.79 -16.40 1.97
C GLU A 151 -3.71 -15.26 0.94
N LEU A 152 -2.60 -14.50 0.94
CA LEU A 152 -2.33 -13.50 -0.10
C LEU A 152 -2.29 -14.14 -1.49
N LYS A 153 -1.65 -15.31 -1.65
CA LYS A 153 -1.64 -16.02 -2.93
C LYS A 153 -3.04 -16.37 -3.42
N ALA A 154 -3.93 -16.79 -2.50
CA ALA A 154 -5.33 -17.06 -2.83
C ALA A 154 -6.07 -15.77 -3.26
N ILE A 155 -5.84 -14.65 -2.60
CA ILE A 155 -6.38 -13.34 -2.99
C ILE A 155 -5.85 -12.92 -4.36
N CYS A 156 -4.55 -13.09 -4.64
CA CYS A 156 -3.97 -12.80 -5.95
C CYS A 156 -4.58 -13.64 -7.07
N ASN A 157 -4.93 -14.90 -6.79
CA ASN A 157 -5.62 -15.75 -7.78
C ASN A 157 -7.05 -15.25 -8.10
N MET A 158 -7.71 -14.59 -7.15
CA MET A 158 -9.03 -13.97 -7.36
C MET A 158 -8.94 -12.60 -8.05
N LEU A 159 -7.96 -11.79 -7.66
CA LEU A 159 -7.84 -10.39 -8.12
C LEU A 159 -6.98 -10.24 -9.38
N ASN A 160 -6.08 -11.19 -9.66
CA ASN A 160 -5.12 -11.13 -10.77
C ASN A 160 -4.35 -9.79 -10.85
N PRO A 161 -3.70 -9.31 -9.76
CA PRO A 161 -2.92 -8.09 -9.80
C PRO A 161 -1.71 -8.23 -10.72
N ARG A 162 -1.26 -7.13 -11.32
CA ARG A 162 -0.05 -7.12 -12.13
C ARG A 162 1.20 -7.11 -11.27
N ILE A 163 1.21 -6.25 -10.25
CA ILE A 163 2.30 -6.10 -9.28
C ILE A 163 1.77 -6.38 -7.87
N VAL A 164 2.51 -7.14 -7.07
CA VAL A 164 2.24 -7.35 -5.65
C VAL A 164 3.38 -6.76 -4.83
N ILE A 165 3.05 -5.92 -3.86
CA ILE A 165 4.01 -5.32 -2.93
C ILE A 165 3.66 -5.79 -1.52
N PRO A 166 4.53 -6.55 -0.85
CA PRO A 166 4.31 -6.96 0.53
C PRO A 166 4.50 -5.78 1.48
N MET A 167 3.69 -5.71 2.50
CA MET A 167 3.76 -4.73 3.57
C MET A 167 3.47 -5.38 4.92
N HIS A 168 3.59 -4.64 6.02
CA HIS A 168 3.25 -5.10 7.38
C HIS A 168 3.93 -6.43 7.73
N TYR A 169 5.25 -6.52 7.55
CA TYR A 169 6.05 -7.68 7.90
C TYR A 169 7.32 -7.27 8.66
N TYR A 170 7.97 -8.23 9.29
CA TYR A 170 9.19 -8.00 10.04
C TYR A 170 10.43 -7.97 9.13
N ILE A 171 11.22 -6.89 9.23
CA ILE A 171 12.50 -6.75 8.53
C ILE A 171 13.63 -7.06 9.50
N LYS A 172 14.23 -8.22 9.36
CA LYS A 172 15.23 -8.77 10.31
C LYS A 172 16.49 -7.91 10.42
N GLU A 173 16.96 -7.35 9.31
CA GLU A 173 18.21 -6.62 9.19
C GLU A 173 18.26 -5.41 10.13
N ASN A 174 17.17 -4.70 10.26
CA ASN A 174 17.04 -3.51 11.11
C ASN A 174 16.03 -3.66 12.25
N LYS A 175 15.46 -4.85 12.41
CA LYS A 175 14.44 -5.19 13.42
C LYS A 175 13.20 -4.30 13.35
N THR A 176 12.82 -3.91 12.15
CA THR A 176 11.67 -3.04 11.90
C THR A 176 10.39 -3.87 11.80
N GLY A 177 9.31 -3.38 12.42
CA GLY A 177 8.01 -4.04 12.43
C GLY A 177 7.85 -5.06 13.56
N TYR A 178 6.73 -5.75 13.56
CA TYR A 178 6.42 -6.77 14.55
C TYR A 178 7.01 -8.12 14.17
N PRO A 179 7.77 -8.80 15.07
CA PRO A 179 8.30 -10.13 14.79
C PRO A 179 7.23 -11.09 14.30
N ASP A 180 7.53 -11.84 13.27
CA ASP A 180 6.66 -12.84 12.67
C ASP A 180 7.35 -14.20 12.54
N ASP A 181 6.63 -15.23 12.10
CA ASP A 181 7.14 -16.58 11.88
C ASP A 181 7.65 -16.77 10.45
N HIS A 182 8.75 -16.10 10.11
CA HIS A 182 9.39 -16.20 8.79
C HIS A 182 8.45 -15.93 7.60
N MET A 183 7.56 -14.96 7.76
CA MET A 183 6.54 -14.68 6.74
C MET A 183 7.12 -14.12 5.46
N PHE A 184 8.20 -13.34 5.54
CA PHE A 184 8.84 -12.82 4.34
C PHE A 184 9.51 -13.95 3.52
N GLU A 185 10.17 -14.90 4.14
CA GLU A 185 10.73 -16.07 3.46
C GLU A 185 9.63 -16.92 2.79
N LYS A 186 8.52 -17.15 3.47
CA LYS A 186 7.34 -17.80 2.89
C LYS A 186 6.76 -17.03 1.70
N PHE A 187 6.77 -15.70 1.77
CA PHE A 187 6.37 -14.85 0.63
C PHE A 187 7.31 -15.07 -0.57
N GLN A 188 8.62 -15.05 -0.36
CA GLN A 188 9.61 -15.27 -1.43
C GLN A 188 9.43 -16.64 -2.13
N GLU A 189 9.10 -17.69 -1.38
CA GLU A 189 8.82 -19.02 -1.93
C GLU A 189 7.59 -19.04 -2.85
N LEU A 190 6.53 -18.32 -2.47
CA LEU A 190 5.26 -18.29 -3.19
C LEU A 190 5.22 -17.30 -4.36
N PHE A 191 6.10 -16.30 -4.33
CA PHE A 191 6.23 -15.23 -5.33
C PHE A 191 7.67 -15.19 -5.86
N PRO A 192 8.10 -16.16 -6.68
CA PRO A 192 9.51 -16.31 -7.06
C PRO A 192 10.01 -15.22 -8.02
N ASN A 193 9.13 -14.50 -8.71
CA ASN A 193 9.51 -13.37 -9.56
C ASN A 193 9.49 -12.08 -8.73
N ILE A 194 10.59 -11.82 -8.01
CA ILE A 194 10.76 -10.66 -7.13
C ILE A 194 11.84 -9.74 -7.68
N GLU A 195 11.52 -8.44 -7.78
CA GLU A 195 12.50 -7.39 -7.98
C GLU A 195 12.55 -6.49 -6.75
N TYR A 196 13.76 -6.06 -6.38
CA TYR A 196 13.99 -5.20 -5.24
C TYR A 196 14.23 -3.78 -5.71
N ILE A 197 13.37 -2.87 -5.28
CA ILE A 197 13.45 -1.43 -5.56
C ILE A 197 13.87 -0.66 -4.31
N ASP A 198 14.29 0.60 -4.44
CA ASP A 198 14.71 1.38 -3.29
C ASP A 198 13.49 1.76 -2.41
N LYS A 199 13.07 2.98 -2.34
CA LYS A 199 11.96 3.47 -1.52
C LYS A 199 10.81 4.06 -2.33
N GLU A 200 10.97 4.12 -3.65
CA GLU A 200 10.03 4.73 -4.60
C GLU A 200 9.85 3.82 -5.81
N LEU A 201 8.61 3.68 -6.26
CA LEU A 201 8.19 2.99 -7.47
C LEU A 201 7.60 4.02 -8.43
N ASP A 202 8.17 4.17 -9.62
CA ASP A 202 7.56 4.87 -10.74
C ASP A 202 6.64 3.91 -11.50
N LEU A 203 5.34 4.22 -11.55
CA LEU A 203 4.34 3.31 -12.11
C LEU A 203 4.48 3.11 -13.61
N GLU A 204 4.99 4.12 -14.33
CA GLU A 204 5.19 4.02 -15.78
C GLU A 204 6.42 3.18 -16.14
N GLU A 205 7.50 3.30 -15.37
CA GLU A 205 8.69 2.46 -15.58
C GLU A 205 8.37 0.97 -15.42
N TYR A 206 7.42 0.64 -14.54
CA TYR A 206 7.00 -0.72 -14.24
C TYR A 206 5.66 -1.13 -14.87
N LYS A 207 5.15 -0.38 -15.87
CA LYS A 207 3.84 -0.66 -16.49
C LYS A 207 3.72 -2.04 -17.14
N ASP A 208 4.83 -2.58 -17.64
CA ASP A 208 4.89 -3.88 -18.30
C ASP A 208 5.41 -4.99 -17.37
N TYR A 209 5.87 -4.65 -16.15
CA TYR A 209 6.34 -5.62 -15.17
C TYR A 209 5.19 -6.42 -14.58
N LYS A 210 5.40 -7.74 -14.40
CA LYS A 210 4.46 -8.63 -13.73
C LYS A 210 5.20 -9.51 -12.72
N GLY A 211 4.86 -9.35 -11.43
CA GLY A 211 5.53 -10.08 -10.35
C GLY A 211 5.39 -9.38 -9.01
N ALA A 212 6.31 -9.63 -8.11
CA ALA A 212 6.38 -8.94 -6.82
C ALA A 212 7.50 -7.90 -6.83
N LEU A 213 7.23 -6.74 -6.22
CA LEU A 213 8.24 -5.71 -5.94
C LEU A 213 8.41 -5.58 -4.44
N VAL A 214 9.65 -5.51 -3.98
CA VAL A 214 9.98 -5.37 -2.56
C VAL A 214 10.79 -4.10 -2.34
N PHE A 215 10.29 -3.22 -1.49
CA PHE A 215 11.03 -2.03 -1.08
C PHE A 215 12.17 -2.40 -0.13
N LYS A 216 13.41 -1.96 -0.44
CA LYS A 216 14.58 -2.12 0.42
C LYS A 216 14.58 -1.13 1.59
N ASN A 217 14.06 0.07 1.34
CA ASN A 217 14.08 1.20 2.26
C ASN A 217 12.71 1.88 2.32
N CYS A 218 12.52 2.72 3.35
CA CYS A 218 11.40 3.66 3.44
C CYS A 218 11.93 5.09 3.63
N VAL A 219 11.07 6.06 3.40
CA VAL A 219 11.34 7.47 3.77
C VAL A 219 11.11 7.61 5.27
N GLN A 220 12.07 8.20 5.97
CA GLN A 220 12.01 8.52 7.40
C GLN A 220 12.24 10.00 7.61
#